data_2791114f7ad456b08986a34fc844cc5a
#
_entry.id   2791114f7ad456b08986a34fc844cc5a
#
_cell.length_a   1.000
_cell.length_b   1.000
_cell.length_c   1.000
_cell.angle_alpha   90.00
_cell.angle_beta   90.00
_cell.angle_gamma   90.00
#
_symmetry.space_group_name_H-M   'P 1'
#
loop_
_entity.id
_entity.type
_entity.pdbx_description
1 polymer ?
#
loop_
_entity_poly.entity_id
_entity_poly.type
_entity_poly.pdbx_seq_one_letter_code
_entity_poly.pdbx_strand_id
1 'polypeptide(L)'
;MSLGDIRNLDYTVLLCSRMQETKAFYRDVMGFALAHDSESWVSFQVGSALLTLKPRGPGLAWDDGPIPPGSASVQLAFRVAPHLIDACHETVQSKGVTILSPPREIAGWRHRAFFFRDPEENVVEIYAEV
;
A
#
# COMPACT_ATOMS: atom_id res chain seq x y z
N MET A 1 21.93 25.16 -3.04
CA MET A 1 20.70 24.32 -3.15
C MET A 1 20.31 23.82 -1.79
N SER A 2 19.03 23.82 -1.49
CA SER A 2 18.53 23.25 -0.25
C SER A 2 17.66 22.03 -0.55
N LEU A 3 17.42 21.20 0.48
CA LEU A 3 16.54 20.04 0.33
C LEU A 3 15.10 20.47 0.04
N GLY A 4 14.74 21.74 0.31
CA GLY A 4 13.45 22.31 -0.07
C GLY A 4 13.22 22.41 -1.58
N ASP A 5 14.26 22.22 -2.38
CA ASP A 5 14.15 22.19 -3.84
C ASP A 5 13.74 20.81 -4.39
N ILE A 6 13.58 19.81 -3.53
CA ILE A 6 13.00 18.51 -3.92
C ILE A 6 11.59 18.74 -4.45
N ARG A 7 11.30 18.18 -5.63
CA ARG A 7 10.02 18.43 -6.33
C ARG A 7 8.86 17.59 -5.84
N ASN A 8 9.09 16.30 -5.63
CA ASN A 8 8.05 15.41 -5.14
C ASN A 8 8.60 14.09 -4.63
N LEU A 9 7.71 13.33 -4.00
CA LEU A 9 7.94 11.93 -3.66
C LEU A 9 7.50 11.11 -4.87
N ASP A 10 8.47 10.59 -5.66
CA ASP A 10 8.20 9.95 -6.95
C ASP A 10 7.54 8.58 -6.81
N TYR A 11 8.12 7.72 -5.99
CA TYR A 11 7.60 6.38 -5.80
C TYR A 11 7.96 5.86 -4.41
N THR A 12 7.16 4.90 -3.96
CA THR A 12 7.35 4.23 -2.67
C THR A 12 7.75 2.79 -2.97
N VAL A 13 8.81 2.30 -2.32
CA VAL A 13 9.27 0.92 -2.46
C VAL A 13 8.88 0.14 -1.20
N LEU A 14 8.13 -0.92 -1.38
CA LEU A 14 7.85 -1.89 -0.32
C LEU A 14 8.86 -3.03 -0.42
N LEU A 15 9.53 -3.33 0.69
CA LEU A 15 10.52 -4.39 0.77
C LEU A 15 9.81 -5.69 1.11
N CYS A 16 9.93 -6.70 0.25
CA CYS A 16 9.06 -7.88 0.30
C CYS A 16 9.83 -9.16 0.63
N SER A 17 9.40 -9.82 1.70
CA SER A 17 9.78 -11.21 1.98
C SER A 17 8.88 -12.18 1.23
N ARG A 18 7.69 -11.73 0.84
CA ARG A 18 6.65 -12.50 0.17
C ARG A 18 6.27 -11.81 -1.13
N MET A 19 7.24 -11.71 -2.04
CA MET A 19 7.14 -10.91 -3.25
C MET A 19 5.96 -11.29 -4.15
N GLN A 20 5.79 -12.58 -4.42
CA GLN A 20 4.73 -13.04 -5.32
C GLN A 20 3.33 -12.83 -4.74
N GLU A 21 3.18 -13.08 -3.45
CA GLU A 21 1.90 -12.87 -2.76
C GLU A 21 1.55 -11.39 -2.68
N THR A 22 2.54 -10.54 -2.43
CA THR A 22 2.35 -9.09 -2.36
C THR A 22 2.02 -8.52 -3.74
N LYS A 23 2.69 -8.99 -4.78
CA LYS A 23 2.35 -8.64 -6.16
C LYS A 23 0.90 -9.02 -6.49
N ALA A 24 0.52 -10.26 -6.17
CA ALA A 24 -0.84 -10.72 -6.41
C ALA A 24 -1.87 -9.89 -5.64
N PHE A 25 -1.55 -9.50 -4.42
CA PHE A 25 -2.42 -8.66 -3.60
C PHE A 25 -2.71 -7.31 -4.28
N TYR A 26 -1.68 -6.58 -4.67
CA TYR A 26 -1.88 -5.26 -5.28
C TYR A 26 -2.47 -5.34 -6.69
N ARG A 27 -2.18 -6.40 -7.43
CA ARG A 27 -2.78 -6.62 -8.75
C ARG A 27 -4.24 -7.07 -8.66
N ASP A 28 -4.54 -8.06 -7.82
CA ASP A 28 -5.83 -8.77 -7.85
C ASP A 28 -6.82 -8.28 -6.78
N VAL A 29 -6.35 -7.95 -5.57
CA VAL A 29 -7.21 -7.39 -4.52
C VAL A 29 -7.44 -5.90 -4.75
N MET A 30 -6.35 -5.14 -4.91
CA MET A 30 -6.44 -3.70 -5.10
C MET A 30 -6.77 -3.31 -6.54
N GLY A 31 -6.52 -4.18 -7.50
CA GLY A 31 -6.84 -3.92 -8.90
C GLY A 31 -5.93 -2.89 -9.56
N PHE A 32 -4.73 -2.68 -9.05
CA PHE A 32 -3.80 -1.71 -9.61
C PHE A 32 -3.18 -2.20 -10.93
N ALA A 33 -2.93 -1.27 -11.84
CA ALA A 33 -2.32 -1.57 -13.14
C ALA A 33 -0.81 -1.73 -13.00
N LEU A 34 -0.26 -2.80 -13.57
CA LEU A 34 1.18 -3.02 -13.63
C LEU A 34 1.81 -2.03 -14.61
N ALA A 35 2.81 -1.28 -14.16
CA ALA A 35 3.61 -0.39 -14.99
C ALA A 35 4.95 -1.05 -15.37
N HIS A 36 5.49 -1.92 -14.51
CA HIS A 36 6.71 -2.69 -14.74
C HIS A 36 6.61 -4.01 -13.99
N ASP A 37 7.08 -5.09 -14.61
CA ASP A 37 7.00 -6.42 -14.02
C ASP A 37 8.25 -7.23 -14.33
N SER A 38 9.11 -7.40 -13.34
CA SER A 38 10.27 -8.31 -13.41
C SER A 38 10.39 -9.07 -12.09
N GLU A 39 11.31 -10.03 -12.00
CA GLU A 39 11.52 -10.79 -10.78
C GLU A 39 12.00 -9.95 -9.60
N SER A 40 12.74 -8.90 -9.87
CA SER A 40 13.37 -8.07 -8.83
C SER A 40 12.75 -6.69 -8.66
N TRP A 41 11.76 -6.33 -9.48
CA TRP A 41 11.19 -4.99 -9.46
C TRP A 41 9.80 -4.99 -10.11
N VAL A 42 8.79 -4.69 -9.31
CA VAL A 42 7.41 -4.62 -9.79
C VAL A 42 6.86 -3.25 -9.42
N SER A 43 6.32 -2.52 -10.38
CA SER A 43 5.71 -1.21 -10.13
C SER A 43 4.26 -1.19 -10.59
N PHE A 44 3.41 -0.57 -9.77
CA PHE A 44 2.01 -0.33 -10.07
C PHE A 44 1.78 1.17 -10.23
N GLN A 45 0.99 1.55 -11.21
CA GLN A 45 0.54 2.93 -11.35
C GLN A 45 -0.68 3.16 -10.46
N VAL A 46 -0.60 4.10 -9.54
CA VAL A 46 -1.69 4.47 -8.63
C VAL A 46 -1.88 5.98 -8.73
N GLY A 47 -2.89 6.40 -9.50
CA GLY A 47 -3.03 7.81 -9.82
C GLY A 47 -1.78 8.33 -10.52
N SER A 48 -1.17 9.38 -9.97
CA SER A 48 0.08 9.98 -10.50
C SER A 48 1.33 9.38 -9.87
N ALA A 49 1.20 8.45 -8.92
CA ALA A 49 2.32 7.87 -8.19
C ALA A 49 2.61 6.44 -8.62
N LEU A 50 3.80 5.95 -8.28
CA LEU A 50 4.16 4.55 -8.43
C LEU A 50 4.28 3.89 -7.06
N LEU A 51 3.67 2.72 -6.92
CA LEU A 51 3.88 1.82 -5.80
C LEU A 51 4.72 0.66 -6.31
N THR A 52 5.91 0.48 -5.73
CA THR A 52 6.90 -0.46 -6.21
C THR A 52 7.19 -1.52 -5.18
N LEU A 53 7.40 -2.75 -5.65
CA LEU A 53 7.77 -3.89 -4.81
C LEU A 53 9.17 -4.35 -5.19
N LYS A 54 9.98 -4.65 -4.18
CA LYS A 54 11.34 -5.17 -4.35
C LYS A 54 11.54 -6.32 -3.36
N PRO A 55 12.15 -7.45 -3.78
CA PRO A 55 12.49 -8.52 -2.83
C PRO A 55 13.47 -8.00 -1.76
N ARG A 56 13.27 -8.47 -0.51
CA ARG A 56 14.23 -8.22 0.56
C ARG A 56 15.53 -8.97 0.28
N GLY A 57 16.61 -8.43 0.81
CA GLY A 57 17.93 -9.03 0.69
C GLY A 57 19.01 -7.98 0.55
N PRO A 58 20.27 -8.42 0.31
CA PRO A 58 21.35 -7.50 0.06
C PRO A 58 21.06 -6.68 -1.19
N GLY A 59 21.02 -5.36 -1.05
CA GLY A 59 20.87 -4.45 -2.17
C GLY A 59 22.20 -4.15 -2.84
N LEU A 60 22.16 -3.29 -3.87
CA LEU A 60 23.37 -2.85 -4.55
C LEU A 60 24.26 -1.97 -3.67
N ALA A 61 23.66 -1.22 -2.75
CA ALA A 61 24.38 -0.25 -1.92
C ALA A 61 24.07 -0.36 -0.44
N TRP A 62 23.10 -1.19 -0.05
CA TRP A 62 22.66 -1.31 1.33
C TRP A 62 21.90 -2.63 1.56
N ASP A 63 21.75 -3.01 2.82
CA ASP A 63 21.06 -4.22 3.24
C ASP A 63 19.73 -3.82 3.90
N ASP A 64 18.65 -4.51 3.56
CA ASP A 64 17.31 -4.21 4.09
C ASP A 64 17.20 -4.41 5.61
N GLY A 65 18.03 -5.28 6.18
CA GLY A 65 17.95 -5.62 7.60
C GLY A 65 16.74 -6.46 7.98
N PRO A 66 16.65 -6.88 9.24
CA PRO A 66 15.53 -7.68 9.74
C PRO A 66 14.31 -6.80 10.06
N ILE A 67 13.13 -7.43 10.02
CA ILE A 67 11.90 -6.83 10.52
C ILE A 67 11.20 -7.83 11.44
N PRO A 68 10.74 -7.42 12.64
CA PRO A 68 10.02 -8.31 13.53
C PRO A 68 8.70 -8.78 12.89
N PRO A 69 8.34 -10.08 13.00
CA PRO A 69 7.07 -10.58 12.50
C PRO A 69 5.87 -9.83 13.11
N GLY A 70 4.87 -9.54 12.27
CA GLY A 70 3.66 -8.85 12.69
C GLY A 70 3.79 -7.34 12.83
N SER A 71 5.00 -6.79 12.63
CA SER A 71 5.22 -5.34 12.69
C SER A 71 4.96 -4.72 11.32
N ALA A 72 4.19 -3.64 11.31
CA ALA A 72 4.01 -2.86 10.09
C ALA A 72 5.26 -2.03 9.82
N SER A 73 5.75 -2.07 8.57
CA SER A 73 6.86 -1.21 8.13
C SER A 73 6.36 0.15 7.68
N VAL A 74 5.18 0.20 7.09
CA VAL A 74 4.61 1.42 6.52
C VAL A 74 3.09 1.34 6.58
N GLN A 75 2.45 2.51 6.59
CA GLN A 75 1.01 2.64 6.36
C GLN A 75 0.81 3.38 5.04
N LEU A 76 0.01 2.79 4.17
CA LEU A 76 -0.34 3.39 2.89
C LEU A 76 -1.80 3.83 2.94
N ALA A 77 -2.06 5.07 2.56
CA ALA A 77 -3.41 5.62 2.52
C ALA A 77 -3.82 5.90 1.07
N PHE A 78 -4.91 5.28 0.65
CA PHE A 78 -5.49 5.44 -0.69
C PHE A 78 -6.81 6.17 -0.59
N ARG A 79 -6.96 7.23 -1.35
CA ARG A 79 -8.15 8.08 -1.31
C ARG A 79 -9.15 7.67 -2.39
N VAL A 80 -10.42 7.62 -2.01
CA VAL A 80 -11.54 7.39 -2.94
C VAL A 80 -12.60 8.46 -2.72
N ALA A 81 -13.55 8.54 -3.63
CA ALA A 81 -14.72 9.41 -3.45
C ALA A 81 -15.58 8.89 -2.28
N PRO A 82 -16.26 9.77 -1.52
CA PRO A 82 -17.01 9.38 -0.33
C PRO A 82 -18.05 8.27 -0.56
N HIS A 83 -18.72 8.27 -1.69
CA HIS A 83 -19.75 7.28 -1.99
C HIS A 83 -19.17 5.88 -2.32
N LEU A 84 -17.85 5.74 -2.43
CA LEU A 84 -17.20 4.47 -2.78
C LEU A 84 -16.65 3.70 -1.56
N ILE A 85 -16.59 4.31 -0.38
CA ILE A 85 -15.98 3.67 0.80
C ILE A 85 -16.61 2.31 1.11
N ASP A 86 -17.93 2.25 1.20
CA ASP A 86 -18.61 1.00 1.57
C ASP A 86 -18.45 -0.07 0.49
N ALA A 87 -18.50 0.32 -0.78
CA ALA A 87 -18.27 -0.61 -1.88
C ALA A 87 -16.84 -1.14 -1.89
N CYS A 88 -15.85 -0.30 -1.62
CA CYS A 88 -14.46 -0.73 -1.49
C CYS A 88 -14.30 -1.73 -0.35
N HIS A 89 -14.91 -1.47 0.81
CA HIS A 89 -14.87 -2.37 1.95
C HIS A 89 -15.46 -3.74 1.60
N GLU A 90 -16.63 -3.77 0.97
CA GLU A 90 -17.25 -5.02 0.53
C GLU A 90 -16.37 -5.78 -0.45
N THR A 91 -15.75 -5.08 -1.39
CA THR A 91 -14.86 -5.69 -2.37
C THR A 91 -13.66 -6.35 -1.71
N VAL A 92 -13.00 -5.64 -0.78
CA VAL A 92 -11.84 -6.18 -0.05
C VAL A 92 -12.23 -7.40 0.78
N GLN A 93 -13.36 -7.33 1.51
CA GLN A 93 -13.85 -8.47 2.28
C GLN A 93 -14.16 -9.68 1.38
N SER A 94 -14.78 -9.46 0.24
CA SER A 94 -15.16 -10.53 -0.68
C SER A 94 -13.96 -11.30 -1.23
N LYS A 95 -12.79 -10.69 -1.20
CA LYS A 95 -11.53 -11.31 -1.65
C LYS A 95 -10.77 -11.98 -0.51
N GLY A 96 -11.39 -12.17 0.65
CA GLY A 96 -10.84 -12.94 1.75
C GLY A 96 -9.85 -12.19 2.63
N VAL A 97 -9.75 -10.88 2.50
CA VAL A 97 -8.85 -10.05 3.32
C VAL A 97 -9.49 -9.77 4.66
N THR A 98 -8.74 -9.98 5.74
CA THR A 98 -9.19 -9.65 7.09
C THR A 98 -9.17 -8.15 7.32
N ILE A 99 -10.29 -7.59 7.75
CA ILE A 99 -10.42 -6.17 8.03
C ILE A 99 -9.97 -5.89 9.46
N LEU A 100 -9.03 -4.95 9.63
CA LEU A 100 -8.58 -4.50 10.95
C LEU A 100 -9.61 -3.59 11.60
N SER A 101 -10.20 -2.70 10.82
CA SER A 101 -11.22 -1.75 11.29
C SER A 101 -12.19 -1.49 10.15
N PRO A 102 -13.50 -1.69 10.36
CA PRO A 102 -14.50 -1.40 9.33
C PRO A 102 -14.66 0.11 9.11
N PRO A 103 -15.39 0.52 8.06
CA PRO A 103 -15.57 1.94 7.77
C PRO A 103 -16.14 2.71 8.96
N ARG A 104 -15.46 3.79 9.33
CA ARG A 104 -15.90 4.70 10.39
C ARG A 104 -15.27 6.07 10.18
N GLU A 105 -15.86 7.09 10.76
CA GLU A 105 -15.28 8.42 10.80
C GLU A 105 -14.14 8.46 11.81
N ILE A 106 -13.03 9.10 11.40
CA ILE A 106 -11.89 9.32 12.28
C ILE A 106 -12.05 10.70 12.89
N ALA A 107 -12.23 10.75 14.21
CA ALA A 107 -12.44 12.00 14.93
C ALA A 107 -11.30 12.98 14.69
N GLY A 108 -11.66 14.22 14.34
CA GLY A 108 -10.72 15.31 14.12
C GLY A 108 -10.04 15.33 12.75
N TRP A 109 -10.22 14.31 11.91
CA TRP A 109 -9.54 14.21 10.61
C TRP A 109 -10.45 14.45 9.42
N ARG A 110 -11.76 14.47 9.63
CA ARG A 110 -12.74 14.53 8.55
C ARG A 110 -12.56 13.45 7.51
N HIS A 111 -12.11 12.27 7.94
CA HIS A 111 -11.97 11.09 7.10
C HIS A 111 -12.99 10.04 7.52
N ARG A 112 -13.56 9.37 6.55
CA ARG A 112 -14.22 8.08 6.75
C ARG A 112 -13.30 7.04 6.14
N ALA A 113 -12.86 6.05 6.93
CA ALA A 113 -11.80 5.14 6.53
C ALA A 113 -12.02 3.73 7.04
N PHE A 114 -11.41 2.76 6.36
CA PHE A 114 -11.25 1.41 6.87
C PHE A 114 -9.82 0.93 6.64
N PHE A 115 -9.41 -0.10 7.40
CA PHE A 115 -8.01 -0.52 7.47
C PHE A 115 -7.89 -2.03 7.33
N PHE A 116 -6.83 -2.48 6.67
CA PHE A 116 -6.46 -3.89 6.54
C PHE A 116 -4.96 -3.99 6.33
N ARG A 117 -4.41 -5.21 6.19
CA ARG A 117 -2.98 -5.41 5.95
C ARG A 117 -2.74 -6.07 4.61
N ASP A 118 -1.60 -5.73 3.99
CA ASP A 118 -1.10 -6.47 2.84
C ASP A 118 -0.32 -7.72 3.30
N PRO A 119 0.16 -8.60 2.40
CA PRO A 119 0.88 -9.81 2.81
C PRO A 119 2.21 -9.56 3.54
N GLU A 120 2.79 -8.38 3.43
CA GLU A 120 4.00 -7.98 4.18
C GLU A 120 3.66 -7.34 5.53
N GLU A 121 2.41 -7.40 5.97
CA GLU A 121 1.93 -6.81 7.22
C GLU A 121 1.88 -5.28 7.23
N ASN A 122 2.09 -4.63 6.09
CA ASN A 122 1.89 -3.18 5.99
C ASN A 122 0.42 -2.84 6.20
N VAL A 123 0.16 -1.72 6.87
CA VAL A 123 -1.21 -1.25 7.08
C VAL A 123 -1.67 -0.50 5.84
N VAL A 124 -2.84 -0.88 5.34
CA VAL A 124 -3.50 -0.21 4.21
C VAL A 124 -4.74 0.48 4.72
N GLU A 125 -4.84 1.76 4.40
CA GLU A 125 -6.00 2.59 4.68
C GLU A 125 -6.67 2.95 3.37
N ILE A 126 -7.99 2.78 3.29
CA ILE A 126 -8.79 3.39 2.21
C ILE A 126 -9.69 4.41 2.88
N TYR A 127 -9.62 5.65 2.40
CA TYR A 127 -10.33 6.75 3.02
C TYR A 127 -11.00 7.68 2.01
N ALA A 128 -11.97 8.42 2.50
CA ALA A 128 -12.56 9.56 1.81
C ALA A 128 -12.65 10.74 2.77
N GLU A 129 -12.59 11.93 2.23
CA GLU A 129 -12.87 13.14 2.99
C GLU A 129 -14.37 13.31 3.14
N VAL A 130 -14.81 13.63 4.34
CA VAL A 130 -16.22 13.83 4.69
C VAL A 130 -16.49 15.18 5.33
#